data_16111fa33a6f9cf02550a7f0abc4980c
#
_entry.id   16111fa33a6f9cf02550a7f0abc4980c
#
_cell.length_a   1.000
_cell.length_b   1.000
_cell.length_c   1.000
_cell.angle_alpha   90.00
_cell.angle_beta   90.00
_cell.angle_gamma   90.00
#
_symmetry.space_group_name_H-M   'P 1'
#
loop_
_entity.id
_entity.type
_entity.pdbx_description
1 polymer ?
#
loop_
_entity_poly.entity_id
_entity_poly.type
_entity_poly.pdbx_seq_one_letter_code
_entity_poly.pdbx_strand_id
1 'polypeptide(L)'
;MSPAAALPTQPEDPRALAITLDAVTPAVAQPGESITVTGAVRNVGTDVVMLDSVDVSMANVGLDTVERIEEWSVGAEAISTPITLGTDNTNAELAPGNSLDLSITIDPDQINPGFNFGTLPLRISASNQSGATSGQMRTVLPWYDAEPADEPVQVSWVVPLTVPAEPELLSGDVDTRTQAWLDTLADDGPTRSWVSALSDEDATF
;
A
#
# COMPACT_ATOMS: atom_id res chain seq x y z
N MET A 1 -6.87 -10.52 6.19
CA MET A 1 -6.66 -9.31 5.39
C MET A 1 -6.26 -8.20 6.36
N SER A 2 -4.97 -7.86 6.43
CA SER A 2 -4.52 -6.70 7.19
C SER A 2 -4.86 -5.43 6.42
N PRO A 3 -5.37 -4.38 7.06
CA PRO A 3 -5.58 -3.11 6.40
C PRO A 3 -4.21 -2.52 6.01
N ALA A 4 -4.10 -2.08 4.77
CA ALA A 4 -2.94 -1.33 4.30
C ALA A 4 -2.74 -0.10 5.22
N ALA A 5 -1.50 0.14 5.63
CA ALA A 5 -1.17 1.30 6.43
C ALA A 5 -1.48 2.57 5.64
N ALA A 6 -2.21 3.50 6.26
CA ALA A 6 -2.48 4.81 5.67
C ALA A 6 -1.13 5.52 5.39
N LEU A 7 -0.93 5.91 4.14
CA LEU A 7 0.20 6.75 3.75
C LEU A 7 0.11 8.12 4.45
N PRO A 8 1.24 8.76 4.75
CA PRO A 8 1.26 10.05 5.45
C PRO A 8 0.51 11.12 4.65
N THR A 9 -0.31 11.89 5.36
CA THR A 9 -1.03 13.04 4.82
C THR A 9 -0.02 14.08 4.31
N GLN A 10 -0.15 14.49 3.05
CA GLN A 10 0.66 15.57 2.47
C GLN A 10 0.52 16.88 3.26
N PRO A 11 1.59 17.73 3.30
CA PRO A 11 1.49 19.07 3.85
C PRO A 11 0.39 19.87 3.12
N GLU A 12 -0.32 20.68 3.87
CA GLU A 12 -1.45 21.47 3.39
C GLU A 12 -1.04 22.36 2.19
N ASP A 13 -1.46 21.95 1.01
CA ASP A 13 -1.43 22.77 -0.17
C ASP A 13 -2.62 23.75 -0.05
N PRO A 14 -2.46 25.07 -0.28
CA PRO A 14 -3.53 26.06 -0.17
C PRO A 14 -4.61 25.93 -1.24
N ARG A 15 -4.79 24.77 -1.80
CA ARG A 15 -5.81 24.46 -2.81
C ARG A 15 -7.17 24.29 -2.16
N ALA A 16 -8.19 24.67 -2.90
CA ALA A 16 -9.57 24.61 -2.41
C ALA A 16 -10.11 23.17 -2.26
N LEU A 17 -9.51 22.21 -2.98
CA LEU A 17 -9.94 20.82 -2.98
C LEU A 17 -8.89 19.92 -2.32
N ALA A 18 -9.31 19.09 -1.39
CA ALA A 18 -8.53 17.99 -0.84
C ALA A 18 -8.97 16.66 -1.48
N ILE A 19 -8.01 15.83 -1.82
CA ILE A 19 -8.25 14.48 -2.35
C ILE A 19 -7.83 13.48 -1.29
N THR A 20 -8.71 12.54 -0.97
CA THR A 20 -8.42 11.37 -0.14
C THR A 20 -8.49 10.12 -0.99
N LEU A 21 -7.55 9.21 -0.79
CA LEU A 21 -7.49 7.93 -1.48
C LEU A 21 -7.92 6.83 -0.52
N ASP A 22 -8.91 6.03 -0.93
CA ASP A 22 -9.37 4.88 -0.15
C ASP A 22 -8.61 3.62 -0.57
N ALA A 23 -8.48 3.39 -1.88
CA ALA A 23 -7.74 2.24 -2.41
C ALA A 23 -7.24 2.46 -3.85
N VAL A 24 -6.18 1.74 -4.17
CA VAL A 24 -5.77 1.41 -5.54
C VAL A 24 -5.84 -0.12 -5.65
N THR A 25 -6.61 -0.62 -6.60
CA THR A 25 -6.84 -2.06 -6.76
C THR A 25 -6.52 -2.47 -8.20
N PRO A 26 -5.66 -3.47 -8.41
CA PRO A 26 -4.95 -4.23 -7.37
C PRO A 26 -3.85 -3.41 -6.66
N ALA A 27 -3.38 -3.90 -5.50
CA ALA A 27 -2.31 -3.24 -4.74
C ALA A 27 -0.93 -3.36 -5.41
N VAL A 28 -0.76 -4.35 -6.29
CA VAL A 28 0.39 -4.53 -7.18
C VAL A 28 -0.18 -4.72 -8.58
N ALA A 29 0.15 -3.83 -9.48
CA ALA A 29 -0.33 -3.90 -10.85
C ALA A 29 0.52 -4.82 -11.72
N GLN A 30 -0.15 -5.49 -12.66
CA GLN A 30 0.47 -6.41 -13.62
C GLN A 30 0.00 -6.06 -15.05
N PRO A 31 0.76 -6.46 -16.08
CA PRO A 31 0.35 -6.29 -17.47
C PRO A 31 -1.00 -6.92 -17.76
N GLY A 32 -1.85 -6.18 -18.49
CA GLY A 32 -3.18 -6.66 -18.88
C GLY A 32 -4.24 -6.60 -17.77
N GLU A 33 -3.92 -6.07 -16.58
CA GLU A 33 -4.83 -5.92 -15.47
C GLU A 33 -5.32 -4.49 -15.32
N SER A 34 -6.65 -4.29 -15.27
CA SER A 34 -7.25 -2.96 -15.03
C SER A 34 -6.99 -2.50 -13.62
N ILE A 35 -6.67 -1.22 -13.44
CA ILE A 35 -6.44 -0.62 -12.13
C ILE A 35 -7.62 0.30 -11.81
N THR A 36 -8.18 0.16 -10.61
CA THR A 36 -9.23 1.04 -10.11
C THR A 36 -8.71 1.89 -8.95
N VAL A 37 -8.85 3.19 -9.08
CA VAL A 37 -8.51 4.18 -8.05
C VAL A 37 -9.81 4.67 -7.43
N THR A 38 -9.98 4.48 -6.11
CA THR A 38 -11.16 4.94 -5.36
C THR A 38 -10.78 5.91 -4.26
N GLY A 39 -11.68 6.85 -3.98
CA GLY A 39 -11.44 7.87 -2.97
C GLY A 39 -12.53 8.93 -2.94
N ALA A 40 -12.19 10.13 -2.48
CA ALA A 40 -13.12 11.25 -2.47
C ALA A 40 -12.39 12.58 -2.72
N VAL A 41 -13.09 13.52 -3.35
CA VAL A 41 -12.70 14.92 -3.49
C VAL A 41 -13.57 15.75 -2.57
N ARG A 42 -12.96 16.54 -1.70
CA ARG A 42 -13.66 17.40 -0.74
C ARG A 42 -13.28 18.86 -0.93
N ASN A 43 -14.27 19.74 -0.92
CA ASN A 43 -14.04 21.18 -0.85
C ASN A 43 -13.66 21.58 0.59
N VAL A 44 -12.40 21.97 0.79
CA VAL A 44 -11.86 22.45 2.07
C VAL A 44 -11.72 23.97 2.11
N GLY A 45 -12.07 24.65 1.00
CA GLY A 45 -12.10 26.10 0.91
C GLY A 45 -13.37 26.71 1.51
N THR A 46 -13.47 28.02 1.41
CA THR A 46 -14.61 28.81 1.89
C THR A 46 -15.65 29.13 0.81
N ASP A 47 -15.29 28.95 -0.45
CA ASP A 47 -16.10 29.28 -1.60
C ASP A 47 -16.57 28.01 -2.32
N VAL A 48 -17.65 28.12 -3.09
CA VAL A 48 -18.12 27.04 -3.97
C VAL A 48 -17.11 26.80 -5.09
N VAL A 49 -16.75 25.55 -5.32
CA VAL A 49 -15.85 25.13 -6.41
C VAL A 49 -16.64 24.35 -7.45
N MET A 50 -16.51 24.74 -8.70
CA MET A 50 -17.02 23.96 -9.85
C MET A 50 -15.93 22.98 -10.25
N LEU A 51 -16.07 21.72 -9.81
CA LEU A 51 -15.19 20.61 -10.20
C LEU A 51 -15.54 20.23 -11.65
N ASP A 52 -14.57 20.28 -12.52
CA ASP A 52 -14.70 19.88 -13.94
C ASP A 52 -14.32 18.42 -14.14
N SER A 53 -13.11 18.08 -13.74
CA SER A 53 -12.57 16.71 -13.90
C SER A 53 -11.66 16.29 -12.75
N VAL A 54 -11.50 14.99 -12.63
CA VAL A 54 -10.44 14.36 -11.83
C VAL A 54 -9.63 13.46 -12.74
N ASP A 55 -8.33 13.70 -12.79
CA ASP A 55 -7.39 12.98 -13.66
C ASP A 55 -6.44 12.12 -12.81
N VAL A 56 -6.22 10.90 -13.24
CA VAL A 56 -5.11 10.06 -12.77
C VAL A 56 -4.01 10.06 -13.83
N SER A 57 -2.81 10.43 -13.42
CA SER A 57 -1.63 10.49 -14.29
C SER A 57 -0.42 9.82 -13.67
N MET A 58 0.50 9.34 -14.51
CA MET A 58 1.78 8.78 -14.09
C MET A 58 2.93 9.38 -14.90
N ALA A 59 4.17 9.10 -14.48
CA ALA A 59 5.35 9.22 -15.32
C ALA A 59 5.86 7.83 -15.72
N ASN A 60 6.41 7.71 -16.93
CA ASN A 60 7.11 6.50 -17.36
C ASN A 60 8.53 6.40 -16.79
N VAL A 61 8.72 6.86 -15.57
CA VAL A 61 10.00 6.78 -14.86
C VAL A 61 9.71 6.12 -13.54
N GLY A 62 10.30 4.94 -13.33
CA GLY A 62 10.18 4.23 -12.04
C GLY A 62 10.87 5.00 -10.91
N LEU A 63 10.29 4.93 -9.74
CA LEU A 63 10.93 5.35 -8.49
C LEU A 63 11.71 4.15 -7.95
N ASP A 64 13.02 4.16 -8.11
CA ASP A 64 13.92 3.03 -7.87
C ASP A 64 14.65 3.10 -6.53
N THR A 65 14.52 4.21 -5.80
CA THR A 65 15.10 4.38 -4.47
C THR A 65 14.07 4.95 -3.48
N VAL A 66 14.32 4.72 -2.19
CA VAL A 66 13.47 5.24 -1.10
C VAL A 66 13.46 6.77 -1.11
N GLU A 67 14.62 7.39 -1.36
CA GLU A 67 14.75 8.84 -1.42
C GLU A 67 13.86 9.44 -2.52
N ARG A 68 13.82 8.82 -3.70
CA ARG A 68 12.95 9.29 -4.80
C ARG A 68 11.47 9.12 -4.49
N ILE A 69 11.10 8.02 -3.79
CA ILE A 69 9.72 7.83 -3.33
C ILE A 69 9.34 8.91 -2.30
N GLU A 70 10.23 9.24 -1.37
CA GLU A 70 10.03 10.32 -0.40
C GLU A 70 9.90 11.68 -1.09
N GLU A 71 10.84 12.03 -1.99
CA GLU A 71 10.80 13.27 -2.77
C GLU A 71 9.52 13.38 -3.61
N TRP A 72 9.09 12.28 -4.22
CA TRP A 72 7.81 12.21 -4.93
C TRP A 72 6.63 12.49 -4.01
N SER A 73 6.59 11.86 -2.84
CA SER A 73 5.47 11.97 -1.89
C SER A 73 5.27 13.40 -1.38
N VAL A 74 6.36 14.13 -1.14
CA VAL A 74 6.32 15.52 -0.68
C VAL A 74 6.28 16.55 -1.82
N GLY A 75 6.29 16.10 -3.06
CA GLY A 75 6.19 16.97 -4.23
C GLY A 75 7.49 17.63 -4.66
N ALA A 76 8.64 17.22 -4.11
CA ALA A 76 9.95 17.74 -4.48
C ALA A 76 10.41 17.22 -5.86
N GLU A 77 10.03 15.99 -6.25
CA GLU A 77 10.26 15.46 -7.57
C GLU A 77 9.11 15.83 -8.53
N ALA A 78 9.45 16.40 -9.67
CA ALA A 78 8.48 16.78 -10.70
C ALA A 78 8.37 15.68 -11.76
N ILE A 79 7.14 15.35 -12.17
CA ILE A 79 6.91 14.58 -13.38
C ILE A 79 7.18 15.51 -14.57
N SER A 80 8.21 15.21 -15.35
CA SER A 80 8.58 16.01 -16.52
C SER A 80 7.59 15.87 -17.69
N THR A 81 6.93 14.71 -17.81
CA THR A 81 5.94 14.45 -18.87
C THR A 81 4.87 13.49 -18.32
N PRO A 82 3.82 14.02 -17.68
CA PRO A 82 2.75 13.18 -17.17
C PRO A 82 1.95 12.56 -18.30
N ILE A 83 1.64 11.27 -18.16
CA ILE A 83 0.70 10.55 -19.04
C ILE A 83 -0.60 10.42 -18.25
N THR A 84 -1.69 10.93 -18.80
CA THR A 84 -3.03 10.73 -18.22
C THR A 84 -3.49 9.31 -18.52
N LEU A 85 -3.79 8.57 -17.45
CA LEU A 85 -4.24 7.18 -17.51
C LEU A 85 -5.76 7.05 -17.48
N GLY A 86 -6.43 8.00 -16.86
CA GLY A 86 -7.89 8.01 -16.73
C GLY A 86 -8.39 9.37 -16.28
N THR A 87 -9.59 9.70 -16.70
CA THR A 87 -10.27 10.96 -16.37
C THR A 87 -11.73 10.68 -16.01
N ASP A 88 -12.18 11.25 -14.91
CA ASP A 88 -13.60 11.36 -14.58
C ASP A 88 -14.06 12.81 -14.82
N ASN A 89 -14.93 13.02 -15.83
CA ASN A 89 -15.52 14.31 -16.17
C ASN A 89 -16.80 14.53 -15.36
N THR A 90 -16.66 14.90 -14.14
CA THR A 90 -17.75 14.95 -13.15
C THR A 90 -18.66 16.16 -13.32
N ASN A 91 -18.12 17.35 -13.64
CA ASN A 91 -18.87 18.61 -13.76
C ASN A 91 -19.80 18.87 -12.55
N ALA A 92 -19.27 18.83 -11.34
CA ALA A 92 -20.02 18.95 -10.10
C ALA A 92 -19.75 20.27 -9.37
N GLU A 93 -20.81 20.85 -8.79
CA GLU A 93 -20.69 21.95 -7.85
C GLU A 93 -20.44 21.42 -6.44
N LEU A 94 -19.31 21.79 -5.84
CA LEU A 94 -18.93 21.44 -4.49
C LEU A 94 -19.00 22.65 -3.56
N ALA A 95 -20.02 22.72 -2.73
CA ALA A 95 -20.10 23.72 -1.66
C ALA A 95 -19.01 23.45 -0.58
N PRO A 96 -18.61 24.46 0.20
CA PRO A 96 -17.67 24.29 1.30
C PRO A 96 -18.03 23.12 2.22
N GLY A 97 -17.07 22.24 2.49
CA GLY A 97 -17.25 21.07 3.34
C GLY A 97 -17.86 19.84 2.66
N ASN A 98 -18.42 19.96 1.45
CA ASN A 98 -19.00 18.84 0.72
C ASN A 98 -17.92 17.97 0.07
N SER A 99 -18.24 16.69 -0.11
CA SER A 99 -17.38 15.69 -0.74
C SER A 99 -18.11 15.02 -1.89
N LEU A 100 -17.34 14.52 -2.85
CA LEU A 100 -17.78 13.71 -3.96
C LEU A 100 -16.92 12.45 -4.02
N ASP A 101 -17.53 11.28 -4.12
CA ASP A 101 -16.85 10.01 -4.26
C ASP A 101 -16.18 9.91 -5.65
N LEU A 102 -15.00 9.34 -5.67
CA LEU A 102 -14.16 9.16 -6.84
C LEU A 102 -13.99 7.67 -7.14
N SER A 103 -14.19 7.28 -8.40
CA SER A 103 -13.87 5.93 -8.89
C SER A 103 -13.42 5.99 -10.34
N ILE A 104 -12.12 5.85 -10.58
CA ILE A 104 -11.52 5.89 -11.89
C ILE A 104 -10.90 4.54 -12.22
N THR A 105 -11.34 3.93 -13.32
CA THR A 105 -10.75 2.70 -13.85
C THR A 105 -9.79 3.07 -14.99
N ILE A 106 -8.58 2.54 -14.87
CA ILE A 106 -7.48 2.73 -15.81
C ILE A 106 -7.41 1.49 -16.71
N ASP A 107 -7.38 1.73 -18.01
CA ASP A 107 -7.22 0.67 -19.00
C ASP A 107 -5.78 0.11 -18.94
N PRO A 108 -5.60 -1.20 -18.85
CA PRO A 108 -4.28 -1.82 -18.78
C PRO A 108 -3.39 -1.48 -19.97
N ASP A 109 -3.94 -1.29 -21.15
CA ASP A 109 -3.18 -0.96 -22.36
C ASP A 109 -2.51 0.43 -22.29
N GLN A 110 -2.91 1.27 -21.35
CA GLN A 110 -2.32 2.60 -21.15
C GLN A 110 -1.09 2.56 -20.23
N ILE A 111 -0.83 1.43 -19.58
CA ILE A 111 0.26 1.27 -18.62
C ILE A 111 1.37 0.45 -19.25
N ASN A 112 2.44 1.13 -19.67
CA ASN A 112 3.65 0.49 -20.18
C ASN A 112 4.89 1.19 -19.62
N PRO A 113 5.35 0.79 -18.42
CA PRO A 113 6.45 1.45 -17.74
C PRO A 113 7.81 1.20 -18.38
N GLY A 114 7.95 0.19 -19.24
CA GLY A 114 9.22 -0.18 -19.88
C GLY A 114 10.20 -0.92 -18.97
N PHE A 115 9.74 -1.38 -17.80
CA PHE A 115 10.50 -2.21 -16.85
C PHE A 115 9.59 -3.29 -16.25
N ASN A 116 10.19 -4.41 -15.80
CA ASN A 116 9.42 -5.56 -15.31
C ASN A 116 9.08 -5.47 -13.82
N PHE A 117 9.88 -4.75 -13.05
CA PHE A 117 9.66 -4.57 -11.61
C PHE A 117 10.00 -3.15 -11.18
N GLY A 118 9.16 -2.54 -10.35
CA GLY A 118 9.44 -1.22 -9.81
C GLY A 118 8.23 -0.54 -9.19
N THR A 119 8.36 0.75 -8.98
CA THR A 119 7.32 1.60 -8.39
C THR A 119 7.01 2.74 -9.34
N LEU A 120 5.75 2.87 -9.72
CA LEU A 120 5.26 3.95 -10.59
C LEU A 120 4.75 5.13 -9.75
N PRO A 121 5.14 6.36 -10.07
CA PRO A 121 4.56 7.54 -9.46
C PRO A 121 3.16 7.80 -10.02
N LEU A 122 2.14 7.81 -9.17
CA LEU A 122 0.77 8.19 -9.51
C LEU A 122 0.43 9.56 -8.93
N ARG A 123 -0.22 10.39 -9.74
CA ARG A 123 -0.76 11.68 -9.34
C ARG A 123 -2.25 11.73 -9.67
N ILE A 124 -3.07 12.05 -8.68
CA ILE A 124 -4.49 12.37 -8.83
C ILE A 124 -4.62 13.88 -8.77
N SER A 125 -5.28 14.48 -9.74
CA SER A 125 -5.45 15.93 -9.84
C SER A 125 -6.91 16.28 -10.08
N ALA A 126 -7.47 17.16 -9.28
CA ALA A 126 -8.80 17.71 -9.46
C ALA A 126 -8.71 19.11 -10.09
N SER A 127 -9.40 19.32 -11.21
CA SER A 127 -9.38 20.55 -11.97
C SER A 127 -10.74 21.25 -11.91
N ASN A 128 -10.72 22.58 -11.87
CA ASN A 128 -11.93 23.39 -11.96
C ASN A 128 -12.24 23.77 -13.42
N GLN A 129 -13.40 24.36 -13.67
CA GLN A 129 -13.85 24.78 -15.01
C GLN A 129 -12.90 25.75 -15.75
N SER A 130 -11.99 26.43 -15.06
CA SER A 130 -10.95 27.23 -15.71
C SER A 130 -9.75 26.39 -16.19
N GLY A 131 -9.76 25.08 -15.95
CA GLY A 131 -8.65 24.17 -16.21
C GLY A 131 -7.52 24.27 -15.19
N ALA A 132 -7.70 25.06 -14.13
CA ALA A 132 -6.70 25.16 -13.07
C ALA A 132 -6.84 23.99 -12.09
N THR A 133 -5.69 23.38 -11.73
CA THR A 133 -5.64 22.36 -10.71
C THR A 133 -6.01 22.96 -9.35
N SER A 134 -7.12 22.49 -8.77
CA SER A 134 -7.66 22.96 -7.50
C SER A 134 -7.39 22.00 -6.34
N GLY A 135 -6.96 20.78 -6.64
CA GLY A 135 -6.54 19.75 -5.69
C GLY A 135 -5.54 18.79 -6.32
N GLN A 136 -4.63 18.25 -5.53
CA GLN A 136 -3.66 17.27 -6.00
C GLN A 136 -3.29 16.31 -4.88
N MET A 137 -3.16 15.04 -5.24
CA MET A 137 -2.63 13.98 -4.37
C MET A 137 -1.59 13.18 -5.13
N ARG A 138 -0.57 12.69 -4.44
CA ARG A 138 0.47 11.83 -4.98
C ARG A 138 0.48 10.51 -4.21
N THR A 139 0.65 9.42 -4.95
CA THR A 139 0.80 8.07 -4.40
C THR A 139 1.75 7.29 -5.28
N VAL A 140 1.94 6.05 -4.97
CA VAL A 140 2.78 5.13 -5.73
C VAL A 140 1.99 3.86 -6.06
N LEU A 141 2.31 3.24 -7.19
CA LEU A 141 1.76 1.97 -7.61
C LEU A 141 2.91 1.00 -7.81
N PRO A 142 3.02 -0.06 -7.01
CA PRO A 142 3.92 -1.17 -7.28
C PRO A 142 3.54 -1.83 -8.61
N TRP A 143 4.54 -2.09 -9.45
CA TRP A 143 4.41 -2.75 -10.74
C TRP A 143 5.23 -4.01 -10.75
N TYR A 144 4.64 -5.10 -11.21
CA TYR A 144 5.31 -6.37 -11.35
C TYR A 144 4.85 -7.08 -12.63
N ASP A 145 5.75 -7.17 -13.60
CA ASP A 145 5.57 -8.00 -14.78
C ASP A 145 6.27 -9.34 -14.51
N ALA A 146 5.47 -10.36 -14.19
CA ALA A 146 5.94 -11.70 -13.92
C ALA A 146 6.44 -12.35 -15.22
N GLU A 147 7.66 -12.05 -15.62
CA GLU A 147 8.35 -12.87 -16.60
C GLU A 147 8.64 -14.26 -15.99
N PRO A 148 8.49 -15.35 -16.77
CA PRO A 148 8.70 -16.73 -16.26
C PRO A 148 10.13 -17.05 -15.80
N ALA A 149 11.03 -16.09 -15.82
CA ALA A 149 12.46 -16.25 -15.54
C ALA A 149 12.88 -15.86 -14.10
N ASP A 150 11.97 -15.30 -13.30
CA ASP A 150 12.33 -14.96 -11.93
C ASP A 150 12.38 -16.22 -11.06
N GLU A 151 13.58 -16.62 -10.68
CA GLU A 151 13.75 -17.72 -9.73
C GLU A 151 13.19 -17.31 -8.36
N PRO A 152 12.30 -18.11 -7.76
CA PRO A 152 11.76 -17.78 -6.45
C PRO A 152 12.88 -17.72 -5.41
N VAL A 153 12.90 -16.65 -4.64
CA VAL A 153 13.84 -16.51 -3.51
C VAL A 153 13.47 -17.53 -2.45
N GLN A 154 14.42 -18.42 -2.11
CA GLN A 154 14.27 -19.33 -1.00
C GLN A 154 14.55 -18.58 0.32
N VAL A 155 13.52 -18.47 1.16
CA VAL A 155 13.66 -17.88 2.50
C VAL A 155 13.66 -19.00 3.53
N SER A 156 14.74 -19.08 4.32
CA SER A 156 14.84 -19.99 5.45
C SER A 156 14.68 -19.23 6.76
N TRP A 157 13.72 -19.64 7.56
CA TRP A 157 13.49 -19.07 8.86
C TRP A 157 14.17 -19.92 9.94
N VAL A 158 15.01 -19.32 10.75
CA VAL A 158 15.59 -19.95 11.93
C VAL A 158 14.86 -19.41 13.16
N VAL A 159 13.96 -20.21 13.72
CA VAL A 159 13.20 -19.85 14.92
C VAL A 159 13.84 -20.52 16.12
N PRO A 160 14.40 -19.77 17.08
CA PRO A 160 14.95 -20.35 18.30
C PRO A 160 13.82 -20.89 19.17
N LEU A 161 13.83 -22.18 19.47
CA LEU A 161 12.95 -22.77 20.47
C LEU A 161 13.54 -22.51 21.86
N THR A 162 12.85 -21.70 22.64
CA THR A 162 13.23 -21.44 24.04
C THR A 162 12.21 -22.08 24.96
N VAL A 163 12.71 -22.73 25.99
CA VAL A 163 11.86 -23.20 27.08
C VAL A 163 11.67 -22.08 28.11
N PRO A 164 10.56 -22.08 28.87
CA PRO A 164 10.37 -21.14 29.99
C PRO A 164 11.56 -21.16 30.96
N ALA A 165 11.90 -19.99 31.49
CA ALA A 165 12.99 -19.85 32.45
C ALA A 165 12.50 -20.28 33.87
N GLU A 166 12.12 -21.53 33.99
CA GLU A 166 11.64 -22.12 35.25
C GLU A 166 12.80 -22.81 36.00
N PRO A 167 13.03 -22.47 37.25
CA PRO A 167 14.11 -23.08 38.03
C PRO A 167 14.02 -24.61 38.14
N GLU A 168 12.81 -25.15 38.13
CA GLU A 168 12.52 -26.57 38.22
C GLU A 168 13.01 -27.38 37.01
N LEU A 169 13.20 -26.74 35.84
CA LEU A 169 13.81 -27.40 34.69
C LEU A 169 15.31 -27.68 34.86
N LEU A 170 15.99 -26.91 35.69
CA LEU A 170 17.45 -26.96 35.82
C LEU A 170 17.91 -27.36 37.23
N SER A 171 17.07 -27.21 38.24
CA SER A 171 17.41 -27.44 39.66
C SER A 171 16.38 -28.34 40.38
N GLY A 172 16.73 -28.87 41.53
CA GLY A 172 15.89 -29.82 42.29
C GLY A 172 16.34 -31.28 42.15
N ASP A 173 15.56 -32.20 42.73
CA ASP A 173 15.76 -33.63 42.56
C ASP A 173 15.41 -34.10 41.14
N VAL A 174 15.80 -35.35 40.83
CA VAL A 174 15.61 -35.89 39.45
C VAL A 174 14.13 -36.01 39.09
N ASP A 175 13.28 -36.36 40.05
CA ASP A 175 11.85 -36.60 39.75
C ASP A 175 11.14 -35.29 39.47
N THR A 176 11.42 -34.23 40.24
CA THR A 176 10.89 -32.87 40.02
C THR A 176 11.32 -32.33 38.66
N ARG A 177 12.59 -32.45 38.30
CA ARG A 177 13.05 -32.02 36.95
C ARG A 177 12.42 -32.81 35.81
N THR A 178 12.29 -34.11 35.98
CA THR A 178 11.68 -34.97 34.96
C THR A 178 10.24 -34.56 34.76
N GLN A 179 9.48 -34.31 35.83
CA GLN A 179 8.10 -33.89 35.72
C GLN A 179 7.99 -32.50 35.03
N ALA A 180 8.82 -31.54 35.40
CA ALA A 180 8.83 -30.21 34.77
C ALA A 180 9.12 -30.27 33.27
N TRP A 181 10.05 -31.13 32.85
CA TRP A 181 10.31 -31.36 31.42
C TRP A 181 9.14 -32.05 30.71
N LEU A 182 8.49 -33.03 31.34
CA LEU A 182 7.33 -33.70 30.76
C LEU A 182 6.17 -32.70 30.58
N ASP A 183 5.93 -31.83 31.53
CA ASP A 183 4.88 -30.81 31.45
C ASP A 183 5.19 -29.75 30.37
N THR A 184 6.45 -29.32 30.28
CA THR A 184 6.89 -28.36 29.23
C THR A 184 6.77 -28.90 27.81
N LEU A 185 6.99 -30.21 27.62
CA LEU A 185 6.96 -30.90 26.34
C LEU A 185 5.63 -31.61 26.06
N ALA A 186 4.64 -31.52 26.97
CA ALA A 186 3.33 -32.10 26.79
C ALA A 186 2.62 -31.56 25.52
N ASP A 187 1.64 -32.29 25.02
CA ASP A 187 0.93 -31.91 23.77
C ASP A 187 0.20 -30.57 23.88
N ASP A 188 -0.20 -30.16 25.06
CA ASP A 188 -0.79 -28.86 25.41
C ASP A 188 0.24 -27.86 25.98
N GLY A 189 1.50 -28.25 26.04
CA GLY A 189 2.59 -27.42 26.55
C GLY A 189 3.02 -26.31 25.57
N PRO A 190 3.63 -25.22 26.09
CA PRO A 190 4.01 -24.06 25.28
C PRO A 190 4.99 -24.41 24.13
N THR A 191 5.95 -25.31 24.37
CA THR A 191 6.93 -25.71 23.36
C THR A 191 6.28 -26.48 22.21
N ARG A 192 5.33 -27.37 22.52
CA ARG A 192 4.64 -28.17 21.53
C ARG A 192 3.72 -27.32 20.65
N SER A 193 3.04 -26.32 21.21
CA SER A 193 2.19 -25.40 20.45
C SER A 193 2.98 -24.60 19.42
N TRP A 194 4.21 -24.18 19.76
CA TRP A 194 5.13 -23.53 18.82
C TRP A 194 5.54 -24.47 17.67
N VAL A 195 5.93 -25.69 17.98
CA VAL A 195 6.32 -26.67 16.96
C VAL A 195 5.14 -26.99 16.04
N SER A 196 3.95 -27.14 16.59
CA SER A 196 2.74 -27.39 15.80
C SER A 196 2.41 -26.22 14.87
N ALA A 197 2.50 -24.97 15.35
CA ALA A 197 2.26 -23.78 14.54
C ALA A 197 3.28 -23.62 13.39
N LEU A 198 4.54 -24.04 13.61
CA LEU A 198 5.59 -24.02 12.58
C LEU A 198 5.49 -25.19 11.59
N SER A 199 4.81 -26.28 11.96
CA SER A 199 4.65 -27.48 11.14
C SER A 199 3.38 -27.45 10.29
N ASP A 200 2.53 -26.47 10.48
CA ASP A 200 1.32 -26.28 9.69
C ASP A 200 1.72 -25.69 8.32
N GLU A 201 1.59 -26.48 7.26
CA GLU A 201 1.95 -26.08 5.88
C GLU A 201 1.11 -24.92 5.36
N ASP A 202 -0.01 -24.59 6.01
CA ASP A 202 -0.88 -23.45 5.70
C ASP A 202 -0.58 -22.18 6.53
N ALA A 203 0.49 -22.19 7.34
CA ALA A 203 0.88 -21.00 8.07
C ALA A 203 1.39 -19.90 7.11
N THR A 204 0.49 -19.04 6.71
CA THR A 204 0.81 -17.79 6.00
C THR A 204 1.28 -16.74 7.01
N PHE A 205 2.55 -16.37 6.94
CA PHE A 205 3.14 -15.31 7.76
C PHE A 205 3.00 -13.94 7.09
#